data_42a8c75fe5be85e62c2135f4622075f6
#
_entry.id   42a8c75fe5be85e62c2135f4622075f6
#
_cell.length_a   1.000
_cell.length_b   1.000
_cell.length_c   1.000
_cell.angle_alpha   90.00
_cell.angle_beta   90.00
_cell.angle_gamma   90.00
#
_symmetry.space_group_name_H-M   'P 1'
#
loop_
_entity.id
_entity.type
_entity.pdbx_description
1 polymer ?
#
loop_
_entity_poly.entity_id
_entity_poly.type
_entity_poly.pdbx_seq_one_letter_code
_entity_poly.pdbx_strand_id
1 'polypeptide(L)'
;MPVLFAAATQNDLQFFNKVATKMEGLIFIYVFANTKWNKLEKELAEICTYVRGNNLIKFQNKINDLIDEEIADAKNNLVDPKYLQENYMKSKFVVHRVDFHIAKTLKLGANIKRDDFTLEHIIPQNSQEGLRKSTPPDTSIDEYSKLIHRIGNMTILSKSSNSSIGDSTPYEKIISYEGGKPQYDGTLIPITKVLIDGNLEVISGKKTAPVKFSNRYDLKKLNLYKDAYWSEDQVKKREKSFFEILSDIYGVNLN
;
A
#
# COMPACT_ATOMS: atom_id res chain seq x y z
N MET A 1 -20.32 -13.00 5.30
CA MET A 1 -20.97 -12.06 4.36
C MET A 1 -21.93 -12.82 3.45
N PRO A 2 -23.22 -12.48 3.41
CA PRO A 2 -24.24 -13.24 2.65
C PRO A 2 -23.95 -13.33 1.14
N VAL A 3 -23.32 -12.29 0.56
CA VAL A 3 -22.96 -12.26 -0.87
C VAL A 3 -21.97 -13.36 -1.24
N LEU A 4 -20.94 -13.59 -0.41
CA LEU A 4 -19.95 -14.65 -0.68
C LEU A 4 -20.55 -16.05 -0.51
N PHE A 5 -21.47 -16.23 0.45
CA PHE A 5 -22.23 -17.47 0.55
C PHE A 5 -23.09 -17.71 -0.69
N ALA A 6 -23.78 -16.66 -1.18
CA ALA A 6 -24.56 -16.75 -2.41
C ALA A 6 -23.70 -17.10 -3.63
N ALA A 7 -22.48 -16.58 -3.71
CA ALA A 7 -21.52 -16.92 -4.78
C ALA A 7 -21.00 -18.36 -4.66
N ALA A 8 -20.73 -18.83 -3.44
CA ALA A 8 -20.24 -20.19 -3.20
C ALA A 8 -21.27 -21.27 -3.62
N THR A 9 -22.57 -20.98 -3.53
CA THR A 9 -23.63 -21.94 -3.96
C THR A 9 -23.67 -22.18 -5.46
N GLN A 10 -23.00 -21.35 -6.28
CA GLN A 10 -22.93 -21.53 -7.74
C GLN A 10 -21.97 -22.65 -8.17
N ASN A 11 -21.13 -23.15 -7.27
CA ASN A 11 -20.10 -24.18 -7.56
C ASN A 11 -19.15 -23.79 -8.71
N ASP A 12 -18.99 -22.51 -8.96
CA ASP A 12 -18.08 -21.93 -9.97
C ASP A 12 -17.01 -21.06 -9.29
N LEU A 13 -15.78 -21.57 -9.25
CA LEU A 13 -14.65 -20.88 -8.62
C LEU A 13 -14.31 -19.57 -9.33
N GLN A 14 -14.46 -19.50 -10.66
CA GLN A 14 -14.17 -18.27 -11.40
C GLN A 14 -15.23 -17.19 -11.09
N PHE A 15 -16.49 -17.58 -11.04
CA PHE A 15 -17.57 -16.69 -10.63
C PHE A 15 -17.35 -16.20 -9.19
N PHE A 16 -17.09 -17.12 -8.27
CA PHE A 16 -16.79 -16.79 -6.87
C PHE A 16 -15.66 -15.78 -6.76
N ASN A 17 -14.54 -16.00 -7.45
CA ASN A 17 -13.39 -15.11 -7.40
C ASN A 17 -13.70 -13.71 -7.95
N LYS A 18 -14.51 -13.61 -9.03
CA LYS A 18 -14.95 -12.32 -9.56
C LYS A 18 -15.83 -11.56 -8.56
N VAL A 19 -16.77 -12.26 -7.93
CA VAL A 19 -17.63 -11.66 -6.88
C VAL A 19 -16.79 -11.22 -5.69
N ALA A 20 -15.89 -12.07 -5.19
CA ALA A 20 -15.04 -11.78 -4.05
C ALA A 20 -14.16 -10.56 -4.28
N THR A 21 -13.49 -10.48 -5.44
CA THR A 21 -12.62 -9.34 -5.78
C THR A 21 -13.41 -8.02 -5.85
N LYS A 22 -14.59 -8.03 -6.48
CA LYS A 22 -15.42 -6.82 -6.56
C LYS A 22 -15.97 -6.39 -5.20
N MET A 23 -16.36 -7.35 -4.35
CA MET A 23 -16.79 -7.04 -2.98
C MET A 23 -15.62 -6.52 -2.12
N GLU A 24 -14.41 -7.05 -2.29
CA GLU A 24 -13.22 -6.55 -1.61
C GLU A 24 -12.94 -5.08 -2.01
N GLY A 25 -13.07 -4.75 -3.31
CA GLY A 25 -12.92 -3.39 -3.81
C GLY A 25 -13.96 -2.42 -3.22
N LEU A 26 -15.24 -2.82 -3.20
CA LEU A 26 -16.30 -2.03 -2.58
C LEU A 26 -16.03 -1.78 -1.09
N ILE A 27 -15.67 -2.82 -0.35
CA ILE A 27 -15.36 -2.70 1.09
C ILE A 27 -14.17 -1.77 1.31
N PHE A 28 -13.13 -1.87 0.48
CA PHE A 28 -11.98 -0.98 0.54
C PHE A 28 -12.40 0.50 0.39
N ILE A 29 -13.20 0.81 -0.63
CA ILE A 29 -13.70 2.17 -0.86
C ILE A 29 -14.53 2.66 0.33
N TYR A 30 -15.48 1.86 0.82
CA TYR A 30 -16.33 2.23 1.96
C TYR A 30 -15.53 2.48 3.25
N VAL A 31 -14.51 1.66 3.51
CA VAL A 31 -13.61 1.84 4.67
C VAL A 31 -12.85 3.16 4.58
N PHE A 32 -12.33 3.52 3.40
CA PHE A 32 -11.57 4.75 3.23
C PHE A 32 -12.44 6.00 3.04
N ALA A 33 -13.64 5.87 2.50
CA ALA A 33 -14.62 6.95 2.47
C ALA A 33 -15.27 7.24 3.85
N ASN A 34 -15.01 6.41 4.88
CA ASN A 34 -15.71 6.43 6.17
C ASN A 34 -17.24 6.23 6.04
N THR A 35 -17.66 5.53 5.02
CA THR A 35 -19.09 5.29 4.77
C THR A 35 -19.67 4.40 5.86
N LYS A 36 -20.88 4.76 6.34
CA LYS A 36 -21.58 3.97 7.34
C LYS A 36 -22.03 2.62 6.76
N TRP A 37 -21.75 1.54 7.45
CA TRP A 37 -22.09 0.18 7.03
C TRP A 37 -23.58 -0.06 6.76
N ASN A 38 -24.48 0.67 7.43
CA ASN A 38 -25.91 0.58 7.19
C ASN A 38 -26.32 0.99 5.75
N LYS A 39 -25.50 1.77 5.04
CA LYS A 39 -25.71 2.08 3.62
C LYS A 39 -25.52 0.82 2.79
N LEU A 40 -24.43 0.07 3.02
CA LEU A 40 -24.18 -1.20 2.32
C LEU A 40 -25.21 -2.27 2.68
N GLU A 41 -25.64 -2.36 3.94
CA GLU A 41 -26.63 -3.35 4.39
C GLU A 41 -27.94 -3.28 3.62
N LYS A 42 -28.40 -2.07 3.28
CA LYS A 42 -29.62 -1.87 2.47
C LYS A 42 -29.48 -2.45 1.07
N GLU A 43 -28.28 -2.45 0.51
CA GLU A 43 -28.01 -2.91 -0.85
C GLU A 43 -27.71 -4.43 -0.92
N LEU A 44 -27.34 -5.04 0.23
CA LEU A 44 -26.91 -6.45 0.25
C LEU A 44 -27.97 -7.42 -0.26
N ALA A 45 -29.25 -7.15 -0.02
CA ALA A 45 -30.34 -8.03 -0.48
C ALA A 45 -30.42 -8.08 -2.00
N GLU A 46 -30.34 -6.92 -2.65
CA GLU A 46 -30.34 -6.78 -4.10
C GLU A 46 -29.09 -7.43 -4.70
N ILE A 47 -27.91 -7.13 -4.15
CA ILE A 47 -26.62 -7.71 -4.56
C ILE A 47 -26.68 -9.25 -4.48
N CYS A 48 -27.20 -9.81 -3.37
CA CYS A 48 -27.37 -11.25 -3.22
C CYS A 48 -28.30 -11.86 -4.27
N THR A 49 -29.36 -11.14 -4.65
CA THR A 49 -30.30 -11.60 -5.68
C THR A 49 -29.60 -11.72 -7.03
N TYR A 50 -28.80 -10.74 -7.42
CA TYR A 50 -28.03 -10.83 -8.67
C TYR A 50 -27.02 -11.98 -8.66
N VAL A 51 -26.33 -12.19 -7.54
CA VAL A 51 -25.36 -13.28 -7.39
C VAL A 51 -26.02 -14.64 -7.44
N ARG A 52 -27.14 -14.85 -6.74
CA ARG A 52 -27.93 -16.11 -6.79
C ARG A 52 -28.50 -16.41 -8.17
N GLY A 53 -28.92 -15.36 -8.88
CA GLY A 53 -29.40 -15.46 -10.26
C GLY A 53 -28.28 -15.60 -11.31
N ASN A 54 -27.02 -15.78 -10.89
CA ASN A 54 -25.83 -15.84 -11.75
C ASN A 54 -25.74 -14.65 -12.74
N ASN A 55 -26.25 -13.48 -12.34
CA ASN A 55 -26.28 -12.28 -13.17
C ASN A 55 -25.07 -11.37 -12.85
N LEU A 56 -23.90 -11.78 -13.35
CA LEU A 56 -22.64 -11.08 -13.09
C LEU A 56 -22.67 -9.63 -13.60
N ILE A 57 -23.36 -9.35 -14.70
CA ILE A 57 -23.45 -8.00 -15.28
C ILE A 57 -24.19 -7.06 -14.34
N LYS A 58 -25.39 -7.43 -13.89
CA LYS A 58 -26.15 -6.61 -12.92
C LYS A 58 -25.42 -6.44 -11.61
N PHE A 59 -24.79 -7.53 -11.12
CA PHE A 59 -23.93 -7.47 -9.94
C PHE A 59 -22.79 -6.44 -10.11
N GLN A 60 -22.04 -6.51 -11.22
CA GLN A 60 -20.92 -5.60 -11.45
C GLN A 60 -21.36 -4.15 -11.60
N ASN A 61 -22.44 -3.88 -12.33
CA ASN A 61 -22.99 -2.53 -12.46
C ASN A 61 -23.38 -1.97 -11.10
N LYS A 62 -24.12 -2.72 -10.29
CA LYS A 62 -24.52 -2.28 -8.95
C LYS A 62 -23.33 -1.98 -8.05
N ILE A 63 -22.28 -2.83 -8.08
CA ILE A 63 -21.06 -2.58 -7.30
C ILE A 63 -20.32 -1.35 -7.80
N ASN A 64 -20.23 -1.15 -9.13
CA ASN A 64 -19.58 0.03 -9.69
C ASN A 64 -20.31 1.32 -9.31
N ASP A 65 -21.66 1.34 -9.40
CA ASP A 65 -22.46 2.50 -8.98
C ASP A 65 -22.17 2.87 -7.51
N LEU A 66 -22.13 1.87 -6.61
CA LEU A 66 -21.82 2.08 -5.20
C LEU A 66 -20.38 2.56 -4.95
N ILE A 67 -19.43 2.10 -5.76
CA ILE A 67 -18.04 2.57 -5.71
C ILE A 67 -17.97 4.02 -6.18
N ASP A 68 -18.61 4.36 -7.30
CA ASP A 68 -18.57 5.70 -7.92
C ASP A 68 -19.15 6.77 -6.99
N GLU A 69 -20.13 6.41 -6.16
CA GLU A 69 -20.68 7.32 -5.13
C GLU A 69 -19.66 7.70 -4.04
N GLU A 70 -18.71 6.83 -3.70
CA GLU A 70 -17.84 6.97 -2.52
C GLU A 70 -16.35 7.17 -2.88
N ILE A 71 -15.98 6.95 -4.14
CA ILE A 71 -14.56 6.91 -4.53
C ILE A 71 -13.84 8.24 -4.35
N ALA A 72 -14.54 9.36 -4.50
CA ALA A 72 -13.96 10.69 -4.32
C ALA A 72 -13.51 10.91 -2.86
N ASP A 73 -14.35 10.54 -1.91
CA ASP A 73 -14.05 10.65 -0.48
C ASP A 73 -12.94 9.68 -0.07
N ALA A 74 -12.96 8.46 -0.61
CA ALA A 74 -11.89 7.49 -0.38
C ALA A 74 -10.53 8.00 -0.89
N LYS A 75 -10.49 8.61 -2.09
CA LYS A 75 -9.28 9.21 -2.65
C LYS A 75 -8.77 10.37 -1.78
N ASN A 76 -9.64 11.27 -1.36
CA ASN A 76 -9.29 12.40 -0.51
C ASN A 76 -8.67 11.91 0.80
N ASN A 77 -9.26 10.91 1.43
CA ASN A 77 -8.76 10.35 2.69
C ASN A 77 -7.43 9.58 2.52
N LEU A 78 -7.22 8.93 1.38
CA LEU A 78 -5.96 8.23 1.08
C LEU A 78 -4.76 9.17 0.86
N VAL A 79 -4.99 10.46 0.54
CA VAL A 79 -3.93 11.46 0.39
C VAL A 79 -3.85 12.43 1.59
N ASP A 80 -4.82 12.42 2.50
CA ASP A 80 -4.84 13.30 3.66
C ASP A 80 -3.92 12.78 4.78
N PRO A 81 -2.79 13.46 5.08
CA PRO A 81 -1.87 13.04 6.12
C PRO A 81 -2.51 12.95 7.50
N LYS A 82 -3.45 13.85 7.82
CA LYS A 82 -4.15 13.87 9.10
C LYS A 82 -5.04 12.63 9.24
N TYR A 83 -5.82 12.33 8.20
CA TYR A 83 -6.64 11.12 8.19
C TYR A 83 -5.80 9.85 8.37
N LEU A 84 -4.67 9.74 7.65
CA LEU A 84 -3.79 8.59 7.72
C LEU A 84 -3.10 8.47 9.09
N GLN A 85 -2.74 9.59 9.72
CA GLN A 85 -2.21 9.62 11.08
C GLN A 85 -3.22 9.12 12.11
N GLU A 86 -4.45 9.63 12.06
CA GLU A 86 -5.53 9.25 12.97
C GLU A 86 -6.00 7.79 12.75
N ASN A 87 -5.80 7.25 11.55
CA ASN A 87 -6.21 5.91 11.15
C ASN A 87 -5.02 4.98 10.88
N TYR A 88 -4.09 4.88 11.83
CA TYR A 88 -2.87 4.07 11.72
C TYR A 88 -3.10 2.65 11.16
N MET A 89 -4.13 1.95 11.63
CA MET A 89 -4.43 0.58 11.18
C MET A 89 -4.86 0.53 9.72
N LYS A 90 -5.55 1.56 9.22
CA LYS A 90 -5.91 1.67 7.80
C LYS A 90 -4.66 1.94 6.95
N SER A 91 -3.78 2.84 7.39
CA SER A 91 -2.49 3.12 6.73
C SER A 91 -1.62 1.87 6.66
N LYS A 92 -1.48 1.16 7.78
CA LYS A 92 -0.77 -0.11 7.85
C LYS A 92 -1.37 -1.14 6.88
N PHE A 93 -2.69 -1.26 6.82
CA PHE A 93 -3.38 -2.16 5.90
C PHE A 93 -3.05 -1.88 4.44
N VAL A 94 -3.07 -0.60 4.02
CA VAL A 94 -2.72 -0.19 2.64
C VAL A 94 -1.31 -0.64 2.28
N VAL A 95 -0.33 -0.30 3.12
CA VAL A 95 1.08 -0.64 2.86
C VAL A 95 1.29 -2.16 2.81
N HIS A 96 0.66 -2.90 3.73
CA HIS A 96 0.68 -4.37 3.72
C HIS A 96 0.04 -4.96 2.47
N ARG A 97 -1.06 -4.37 2.00
CA ARG A 97 -1.77 -4.86 0.83
C ARG A 97 -0.95 -4.67 -0.44
N VAL A 98 -0.28 -3.53 -0.56
CA VAL A 98 0.67 -3.26 -1.65
C VAL A 98 1.85 -4.24 -1.58
N ASP A 99 2.46 -4.45 -0.41
CA ASP A 99 3.55 -5.41 -0.22
C ASP A 99 3.15 -6.83 -0.62
N PHE A 100 1.96 -7.26 -0.19
CA PHE A 100 1.44 -8.58 -0.54
C PHE A 100 1.26 -8.76 -2.05
N HIS A 101 0.76 -7.74 -2.73
CA HIS A 101 0.59 -7.76 -4.18
C HIS A 101 1.95 -7.86 -4.89
N ILE A 102 2.94 -7.08 -4.44
CA ILE A 102 4.32 -7.14 -4.94
C ILE A 102 4.89 -8.55 -4.75
N ALA A 103 4.80 -9.09 -3.54
CA ALA A 103 5.30 -10.43 -3.23
C ALA A 103 4.64 -11.51 -4.10
N LYS A 104 3.32 -11.45 -4.27
CA LYS A 104 2.56 -12.39 -5.09
C LYS A 104 2.94 -12.30 -6.57
N THR A 105 3.03 -11.08 -7.11
CA THR A 105 3.36 -10.83 -8.53
C THR A 105 4.76 -11.33 -8.86
N LEU A 106 5.70 -11.18 -7.93
CA LEU A 106 7.08 -11.63 -8.08
C LEU A 106 7.30 -13.09 -7.67
N LYS A 107 6.24 -13.80 -7.29
CA LYS A 107 6.31 -15.18 -6.79
C LYS A 107 7.32 -15.35 -5.64
N LEU A 108 7.49 -14.31 -4.84
CA LEU A 108 8.29 -14.38 -3.62
C LEU A 108 7.54 -15.26 -2.63
N GLY A 109 8.18 -16.35 -2.18
CA GLY A 109 7.53 -17.35 -1.34
C GLY A 109 6.85 -16.75 -0.09
N ALA A 110 5.72 -17.34 0.28
CA ALA A 110 4.82 -16.88 1.33
C ALA A 110 5.37 -16.98 2.78
N ASN A 111 6.67 -17.24 2.96
CA ASN A 111 7.26 -17.59 4.25
C ASN A 111 7.59 -16.39 5.15
N ILE A 112 7.21 -15.17 4.77
CA ILE A 112 7.40 -14.01 5.64
C ILE A 112 6.19 -13.96 6.59
N LYS A 113 6.42 -14.30 7.87
CA LYS A 113 5.41 -14.07 8.92
C LYS A 113 5.13 -12.57 8.99
N ARG A 114 3.89 -12.19 8.72
CA ARG A 114 3.47 -10.78 8.61
C ARG A 114 2.92 -10.20 9.90
N ASP A 115 2.70 -11.02 10.89
CA ASP A 115 2.05 -10.63 12.14
C ASP A 115 2.90 -9.64 12.98
N ASP A 116 4.22 -9.70 12.81
CA ASP A 116 5.19 -8.87 13.55
C ASP A 116 5.62 -7.60 12.79
N PHE A 117 4.98 -7.28 11.66
CA PHE A 117 5.35 -6.08 10.91
C PHE A 117 4.72 -4.82 11.50
N THR A 118 5.54 -3.78 11.54
CA THR A 118 5.14 -2.42 11.94
C THR A 118 5.27 -1.46 10.77
N LEU A 119 4.42 -0.45 10.79
CA LEU A 119 4.53 0.66 9.87
C LEU A 119 5.78 1.46 10.21
N GLU A 120 6.56 1.78 9.22
CA GLU A 120 7.77 2.58 9.30
C GLU A 120 7.62 3.83 8.45
N HIS A 121 8.11 4.97 8.96
CA HIS A 121 8.13 6.25 8.25
C HIS A 121 9.53 6.53 7.72
N ILE A 122 9.67 6.69 6.41
CA ILE A 122 10.96 6.98 5.77
C ILE A 122 11.50 8.31 6.29
N ILE A 123 10.71 9.40 6.26
CA ILE A 123 10.95 10.63 7.01
C ILE A 123 10.59 10.33 8.47
N PRO A 124 11.50 10.49 9.44
CA PRO A 124 11.24 10.14 10.83
C PRO A 124 10.14 11.01 11.44
N GLN A 125 9.28 10.40 12.28
CA GLN A 125 8.14 11.09 12.89
C GLN A 125 8.38 11.51 14.35
N ASN A 126 9.28 10.82 15.08
CA ASN A 126 9.34 10.90 16.54
C ASN A 126 10.42 11.86 17.06
N SER A 127 11.30 12.37 16.20
CA SER A 127 12.42 13.22 16.61
C SER A 127 12.47 14.51 15.79
N GLN A 128 12.46 15.61 16.50
CA GLN A 128 12.68 16.93 15.89
C GLN A 128 14.06 17.03 15.25
N GLU A 129 15.08 16.39 15.85
CA GLU A 129 16.43 16.37 15.32
C GLU A 129 16.52 15.53 14.04
N GLY A 130 15.91 14.33 14.03
CA GLY A 130 15.84 13.48 12.85
C GLY A 130 15.10 14.18 11.70
N LEU A 131 13.98 14.84 11.99
CA LEU A 131 13.23 15.62 11.01
C LEU A 131 14.09 16.78 10.46
N ARG A 132 14.74 17.56 11.34
CA ARG A 132 15.63 18.67 10.93
C ARG A 132 16.76 18.21 10.03
N LYS A 133 17.42 17.10 10.38
CA LYS A 133 18.49 16.52 9.55
C LYS A 133 17.99 15.99 8.20
N SER A 134 16.73 15.58 8.13
CA SER A 134 16.09 15.06 6.93
C SER A 134 15.53 16.13 6.02
N THR A 135 15.32 17.34 6.53
CA THR A 135 14.67 18.44 5.80
C THR A 135 15.65 19.04 4.78
N PRO A 136 15.25 19.15 3.48
CA PRO A 136 16.06 19.82 2.48
C PRO A 136 16.35 21.29 2.84
N PRO A 137 17.52 21.84 2.44
CA PRO A 137 17.92 23.22 2.81
C PRO A 137 16.92 24.30 2.42
N ASP A 138 16.23 24.12 1.29
CA ASP A 138 15.29 25.10 0.74
C ASP A 138 13.83 24.87 1.18
N THR A 139 13.61 23.99 2.16
CA THR A 139 12.29 23.62 2.65
C THR A 139 12.17 23.94 4.13
N SER A 140 11.04 24.52 4.56
CA SER A 140 10.80 24.70 6.00
C SER A 140 10.47 23.35 6.67
N ILE A 141 10.85 23.22 7.95
CA ILE A 141 10.52 22.01 8.73
C ILE A 141 9.00 21.79 8.78
N ASP A 142 8.23 22.85 8.87
CA ASP A 142 6.76 22.78 8.93
C ASP A 142 6.16 22.24 7.63
N GLU A 143 6.69 22.64 6.49
CA GLU A 143 6.27 22.09 5.18
C GLU A 143 6.68 20.64 5.03
N TYR A 144 7.93 20.33 5.38
CA TYR A 144 8.45 18.97 5.27
C TYR A 144 7.74 17.99 6.21
N SER A 145 7.35 18.45 7.39
CA SER A 145 6.60 17.64 8.36
C SER A 145 5.24 17.15 7.84
N LYS A 146 4.62 17.88 6.90
CA LYS A 146 3.34 17.47 6.27
C LYS A 146 3.48 16.20 5.42
N LEU A 147 4.71 15.81 5.06
CA LEU A 147 4.98 14.61 4.30
C LEU A 147 5.03 13.34 5.17
N ILE A 148 5.24 13.48 6.48
CA ILE A 148 5.48 12.37 7.40
C ILE A 148 4.38 11.31 7.29
N HIS A 149 3.13 11.72 7.35
CA HIS A 149 1.98 10.82 7.35
C HIS A 149 1.38 10.55 5.97
N ARG A 150 2.00 11.00 4.89
CA ARG A 150 1.57 10.62 3.55
C ARG A 150 1.90 9.15 3.27
N ILE A 151 1.00 8.45 2.58
CA ILE A 151 1.15 7.02 2.32
C ILE A 151 2.43 6.70 1.53
N GLY A 152 2.87 7.62 0.66
CA GLY A 152 4.12 7.50 -0.08
C GLY A 152 5.38 7.54 0.80
N ASN A 153 5.29 8.08 2.01
CA ASN A 153 6.36 8.08 3.00
C ASN A 153 6.40 6.83 3.89
N MET A 154 5.43 5.92 3.72
CA MET A 154 5.28 4.77 4.61
C MET A 154 5.84 3.49 3.97
N THR A 155 6.45 2.65 4.79
CA THR A 155 6.87 1.29 4.46
C THR A 155 6.61 0.36 5.63
N ILE A 156 7.02 -0.90 5.56
CA ILE A 156 6.88 -1.85 6.66
C ILE A 156 8.22 -2.51 6.97
N LEU A 157 8.45 -2.72 8.25
CA LEU A 157 9.61 -3.45 8.78
C LEU A 157 9.19 -4.46 9.83
N SER A 158 10.06 -5.41 10.16
CA SER A 158 9.89 -6.19 11.38
C SER A 158 9.94 -5.26 12.59
N LYS A 159 9.26 -5.62 13.67
CA LYS A 159 9.26 -4.82 14.90
C LYS A 159 10.68 -4.59 15.44
N SER A 160 11.54 -5.61 15.39
CA SER A 160 12.93 -5.50 15.82
C SER A 160 13.75 -4.55 14.94
N SER A 161 13.63 -4.65 13.62
CA SER A 161 14.32 -3.74 12.69
C SER A 161 13.86 -2.30 12.86
N ASN A 162 12.55 -2.07 12.96
CA ASN A 162 11.99 -0.74 13.14
C ASN A 162 12.48 -0.08 14.44
N SER A 163 12.51 -0.84 15.54
CA SER A 163 13.03 -0.33 16.82
C SER A 163 14.53 0.01 16.78
N SER A 164 15.32 -0.67 15.97
CA SER A 164 16.77 -0.41 15.85
C SER A 164 17.12 0.77 14.96
N ILE A 165 16.27 1.10 13.99
CA ILE A 165 16.48 2.18 13.03
C ILE A 165 16.18 3.55 13.66
N GLY A 166 15.16 3.62 14.52
CA GLY A 166 14.82 4.83 15.25
C GLY A 166 14.57 6.04 14.35
N ASP A 167 15.22 7.15 14.66
CA ASP A 167 15.03 8.47 14.02
C ASP A 167 16.04 8.76 12.92
N SER A 168 16.64 7.74 12.33
CA SER A 168 17.60 7.90 11.23
C SER A 168 16.98 8.62 10.04
N THR A 169 17.82 9.35 9.32
CA THR A 169 17.44 10.08 8.12
C THR A 169 17.08 9.12 6.96
N PRO A 170 16.30 9.56 5.96
CA PRO A 170 16.04 8.75 4.77
C PRO A 170 17.32 8.28 4.06
N TYR A 171 18.36 9.11 4.08
CA TYR A 171 19.67 8.74 3.52
C TYR A 171 20.31 7.55 4.25
N GLU A 172 20.35 7.59 5.59
CA GLU A 172 20.89 6.50 6.40
C GLU A 172 20.08 5.20 6.25
N LYS A 173 18.78 5.32 6.12
CA LYS A 173 17.88 4.18 5.92
C LYS A 173 18.08 3.49 4.57
N ILE A 174 18.28 4.26 3.49
CA ILE A 174 18.18 3.80 2.10
C ILE A 174 19.53 3.70 1.39
N ILE A 175 20.48 4.58 1.71
CA ILE A 175 21.75 4.71 0.97
C ILE A 175 22.94 4.22 1.78
N SER A 176 23.21 4.85 2.94
CA SER A 176 24.41 4.55 3.73
C SER A 176 24.23 5.02 5.17
N TYR A 177 24.52 4.13 6.11
CA TYR A 177 24.62 4.44 7.53
C TYR A 177 26.09 4.36 7.95
N GLU A 178 26.61 5.44 8.53
CA GLU A 178 28.01 5.53 9.00
C GLU A 178 29.07 5.12 7.95
N GLY A 179 28.80 5.40 6.66
CA GLY A 179 29.68 5.02 5.56
C GLY A 179 29.63 3.54 5.18
N GLY A 180 28.73 2.77 5.78
CA GLY A 180 28.50 1.35 5.50
C GLY A 180 27.26 1.10 4.66
N LYS A 181 26.59 -0.01 4.93
CA LYS A 181 25.35 -0.41 4.26
C LYS A 181 24.17 0.41 4.77
N PRO A 182 23.11 0.59 3.94
CA PRO A 182 21.86 1.22 4.40
C PRO A 182 21.20 0.41 5.52
N GLN A 183 20.49 1.09 6.41
CA GLN A 183 19.82 0.41 7.53
C GLN A 183 18.69 -0.53 7.10
N TYR A 184 18.10 -0.31 5.92
CA TYR A 184 17.13 -1.23 5.33
C TYR A 184 17.80 -2.45 4.65
N ASP A 185 19.15 -2.51 4.61
CA ASP A 185 19.87 -3.68 4.10
C ASP A 185 19.52 -4.94 4.92
N GLY A 186 19.40 -6.05 4.22
CA GLY A 186 18.98 -7.31 4.85
C GLY A 186 17.47 -7.49 5.05
N THR A 187 16.64 -6.48 4.79
CA THR A 187 15.19 -6.69 4.77
C THR A 187 14.78 -7.63 3.64
N LEU A 188 13.89 -8.57 3.95
CA LEU A 188 13.27 -9.45 2.96
C LEU A 188 11.87 -8.97 2.55
N ILE A 189 11.43 -7.83 3.10
CA ILE A 189 10.11 -7.27 2.85
C ILE A 189 10.14 -6.54 1.49
N PRO A 190 9.37 -7.00 0.49
CA PRO A 190 9.46 -6.49 -0.89
C PRO A 190 9.30 -4.99 -1.01
N ILE A 191 8.28 -4.41 -0.38
CA ILE A 191 7.98 -2.96 -0.49
C ILE A 191 9.09 -2.08 0.12
N THR A 192 9.86 -2.60 1.08
CA THR A 192 10.99 -1.89 1.68
C THR A 192 12.28 -2.17 0.90
N LYS A 193 12.46 -3.42 0.47
CA LYS A 193 13.65 -3.81 -0.30
C LYS A 193 13.77 -3.06 -1.63
N VAL A 194 12.66 -2.77 -2.30
CA VAL A 194 12.68 -1.97 -3.55
C VAL A 194 13.20 -0.55 -3.37
N LEU A 195 13.18 -0.01 -2.15
CA LEU A 195 13.75 1.30 -1.84
C LEU A 195 15.28 1.30 -1.97
N ILE A 196 15.93 0.17 -1.70
CA ILE A 196 17.39 0.02 -1.74
C ILE A 196 17.86 -0.40 -3.13
N ASP A 197 17.45 -1.60 -3.55
CA ASP A 197 18.08 -2.28 -4.69
C ASP A 197 17.38 -2.00 -6.01
N GLY A 198 16.15 -1.49 -5.96
CA GLY A 198 15.30 -1.37 -7.15
C GLY A 198 15.15 -2.68 -7.95
N ASN A 199 15.79 -3.77 -7.52
CA ASN A 199 15.68 -5.13 -8.06
C ASN A 199 15.40 -6.08 -6.90
N LEU A 200 14.36 -6.89 -7.03
CA LEU A 200 14.11 -7.99 -6.12
C LEU A 200 14.70 -9.26 -6.73
N GLU A 201 15.50 -9.97 -5.97
CA GLU A 201 15.93 -11.31 -6.35
C GLU A 201 14.81 -12.30 -6.03
N VAL A 202 14.33 -12.99 -7.03
CA VAL A 202 13.40 -14.11 -6.85
C VAL A 202 14.19 -15.39 -6.74
N ILE A 203 14.03 -16.07 -5.62
CA ILE A 203 14.52 -17.44 -5.45
C ILE A 203 13.51 -18.37 -6.13
N SER A 204 13.81 -18.77 -7.36
CA SER A 204 13.07 -19.81 -8.07
C SER A 204 13.88 -21.11 -8.03
N GLY A 205 13.56 -21.98 -7.09
CA GLY A 205 14.29 -23.25 -6.90
C GLY A 205 15.73 -23.04 -6.43
N LYS A 206 16.72 -23.70 -7.10
CA LYS A 206 18.14 -23.58 -6.78
C LYS A 206 18.87 -22.42 -7.48
N LYS A 207 18.16 -21.57 -8.22
CA LYS A 207 18.74 -20.43 -8.95
C LYS A 207 18.09 -19.13 -8.50
N THR A 208 18.90 -18.19 -8.06
CA THR A 208 18.52 -16.78 -7.91
C THR A 208 18.56 -16.12 -9.29
N ALA A 209 17.45 -15.58 -9.74
CA ALA A 209 17.41 -14.73 -10.91
C ALA A 209 16.90 -13.34 -10.49
N PRO A 210 17.60 -12.24 -10.88
CA PRO A 210 17.08 -10.91 -10.65
C PRO A 210 15.77 -10.75 -11.43
N VAL A 211 14.66 -10.55 -10.73
CA VAL A 211 13.41 -10.18 -11.35
C VAL A 211 13.40 -8.65 -11.39
N LYS A 212 13.51 -8.11 -12.60
CA LYS A 212 13.19 -6.70 -12.80
C LYS A 212 11.74 -6.50 -12.37
N PHE A 213 11.55 -5.81 -11.25
CA PHE A 213 10.24 -5.28 -10.88
C PHE A 213 9.73 -4.54 -12.11
N SER A 214 8.57 -4.94 -12.63
CA SER A 214 8.13 -4.46 -13.95
C SER A 214 8.20 -2.94 -13.99
N ASN A 215 8.59 -2.39 -15.14
CA ASN A 215 8.59 -0.94 -15.41
C ASN A 215 7.19 -0.30 -15.25
N ARG A 216 6.18 -1.09 -14.90
CA ARG A 216 4.79 -0.67 -14.73
C ARG A 216 4.59 0.22 -13.50
N TYR A 217 5.30 -0.06 -12.39
CA TYR A 217 5.22 0.75 -11.18
C TYR A 217 6.57 1.41 -10.92
N ASP A 218 6.63 2.73 -10.95
CA ASP A 218 7.87 3.50 -10.77
C ASP A 218 8.29 3.60 -9.28
N LEU A 219 8.34 2.44 -8.61
CA LEU A 219 8.85 2.35 -7.24
C LEU A 219 10.39 2.46 -7.18
N LYS A 220 11.07 2.41 -8.32
CA LYS A 220 12.52 2.32 -8.48
C LYS A 220 13.28 3.61 -8.52
N LYS A 221 12.66 4.68 -9.02
CA LYS A 221 13.39 5.92 -9.30
C LYS A 221 13.41 6.84 -8.11
N LEU A 222 14.03 6.35 -7.07
CA LEU A 222 14.40 7.20 -5.96
C LEU A 222 15.82 7.68 -6.20
N ASN A 223 15.98 8.74 -7.00
CA ASN A 223 17.24 9.41 -7.15
C ASN A 223 17.54 10.26 -5.92
N LEU A 224 17.80 9.62 -4.78
CA LEU A 224 18.43 10.27 -3.63
C LEU A 224 19.89 10.71 -3.93
N TYR A 225 20.37 10.41 -5.13
CA TYR A 225 21.77 10.50 -5.51
C TYR A 225 22.34 11.91 -5.55
N LYS A 226 21.54 12.95 -5.60
CA LYS A 226 22.10 14.32 -5.64
C LYS A 226 22.05 15.04 -4.31
N ASP A 227 21.01 14.84 -3.50
CA ASP A 227 20.76 15.74 -2.37
C ASP A 227 20.59 15.04 -1.01
N ALA A 228 20.74 13.72 -0.92
CA ALA A 228 20.55 12.94 0.32
C ALA A 228 19.16 13.08 0.99
N TYR A 229 18.20 13.72 0.36
CA TYR A 229 16.89 14.02 0.91
C TYR A 229 15.76 13.23 0.24
N TRP A 230 14.76 12.89 1.03
CA TRP A 230 13.50 12.29 0.57
C TRP A 230 12.51 13.40 0.23
N SER A 231 12.45 13.80 -1.02
CA SER A 231 11.68 14.98 -1.45
C SER A 231 10.18 14.72 -1.52
N GLU A 232 9.40 15.80 -1.53
CA GLU A 232 7.96 15.75 -1.76
C GLU A 232 7.60 15.04 -3.08
N ASP A 233 8.38 15.30 -4.14
CA ASP A 233 8.19 14.66 -5.45
C ASP A 233 8.33 13.13 -5.36
N GLN A 234 9.29 12.64 -4.59
CA GLN A 234 9.49 11.20 -4.35
C GLN A 234 8.33 10.59 -3.55
N VAL A 235 7.85 11.27 -2.52
CA VAL A 235 6.67 10.85 -1.76
C VAL A 235 5.45 10.76 -2.66
N LYS A 236 5.19 11.80 -3.47
CA LYS A 236 4.05 11.83 -4.41
C LYS A 236 4.14 10.77 -5.50
N LYS A 237 5.33 10.55 -6.07
CA LYS A 237 5.54 9.48 -7.08
C LYS A 237 5.26 8.10 -6.49
N ARG A 238 5.74 7.83 -5.29
CA ARG A 238 5.50 6.56 -4.63
C ARG A 238 4.03 6.37 -4.25
N GLU A 239 3.38 7.43 -3.80
CA GLU A 239 1.94 7.45 -3.52
C GLU A 239 1.12 7.12 -4.77
N LYS A 240 1.45 7.74 -5.91
CA LYS A 240 0.84 7.41 -7.20
C LYS A 240 1.00 5.93 -7.55
N SER A 241 2.21 5.38 -7.38
CA SER A 241 2.45 3.95 -7.62
C SER A 241 1.62 3.04 -6.69
N PHE A 242 1.39 3.46 -5.44
CA PHE A 242 0.49 2.73 -4.54
C PHE A 242 -0.94 2.74 -5.05
N PHE A 243 -1.42 3.87 -5.55
CA PHE A 243 -2.78 3.97 -6.11
C PHE A 243 -2.93 3.14 -7.39
N GLU A 244 -1.93 3.09 -8.25
CA GLU A 244 -1.92 2.20 -9.41
C GLU A 244 -2.01 0.72 -8.99
N ILE A 245 -1.23 0.30 -7.98
CA ILE A 245 -1.26 -1.07 -7.46
C ILE A 245 -2.61 -1.39 -6.81
N LEU A 246 -3.15 -0.48 -6.00
CA LEU A 246 -4.46 -0.66 -5.35
C LEU A 246 -5.59 -0.71 -6.39
N SER A 247 -5.50 0.11 -7.45
CA SER A 247 -6.44 0.07 -8.57
C SER A 247 -6.43 -1.29 -9.26
N ASP A 248 -5.26 -1.86 -9.49
CA ASP A 248 -5.13 -3.22 -10.04
C ASP A 248 -5.65 -4.31 -9.12
N ILE A 249 -5.42 -4.19 -7.79
CA ILE A 249 -5.88 -5.17 -6.81
C ILE A 249 -7.40 -5.22 -6.75
N TYR A 250 -8.03 -4.05 -6.71
CA TYR A 250 -9.46 -3.91 -6.40
C TYR A 250 -10.33 -3.71 -7.64
N GLY A 251 -9.72 -3.46 -8.80
CA GLY A 251 -10.45 -3.17 -10.05
C GLY A 251 -11.25 -1.87 -9.96
N VAL A 252 -10.69 -0.86 -9.28
CA VAL A 252 -11.25 0.49 -9.11
C VAL A 252 -10.27 1.53 -9.65
N ASN A 253 -10.74 2.74 -9.98
CA ASN A 253 -9.85 3.80 -10.45
C ASN A 253 -9.52 4.77 -9.32
N LEU A 254 -8.32 4.65 -8.75
CA LEU A 254 -7.80 5.54 -7.69
C LEU A 254 -6.89 6.67 -8.22
N ASN A 255 -6.60 6.70 -9.52
CA ASN A 255 -5.78 7.75 -10.15
C ASN A 255 -6.59 9.01 -10.46
#